data_91797a538c602b694a634833fd6078d4
#
_entry.id   91797a538c602b694a634833fd6078d4
#
_cell.length_a   1.000
_cell.length_b   1.000
_cell.length_c   1.000
_cell.angle_alpha   90.00
_cell.angle_beta   90.00
_cell.angle_gamma   90.00
#
_symmetry.space_group_name_H-M   'P 1'
#
loop_
_entity.id
_entity.type
_entity.pdbx_description
1 polymer ?
#
loop_
_entity_poly.entity_id
_entity_poly.type
_entity_poly.pdbx_seq_one_letter_code
_entity_poly.pdbx_strand_id
1 'polypeptide(L)'
;MKTRQFDNVFDALYDGEQAIEMKRRAELASVLERFISRRKLTQPQAAKRLGVSQPRVNDLLRGRLHRFSVDALLAMMDHAEIQVEFKVRFPKAA
;
A
#
# COMPACT_ATOMS: atom_id res chain seq x y z
N MET A 1 -1.95 15.67 2.61
CA MET A 1 -0.65 15.69 2.66
C MET A 1 0.07 14.63 1.90
N LYS A 2 0.20 13.45 2.38
CA LYS A 2 0.92 12.43 1.66
C LYS A 2 0.22 11.97 0.41
N THR A 3 -1.11 11.95 0.42
CA THR A 3 -1.90 11.60 -0.75
C THR A 3 -1.63 12.54 -1.91
N ARG A 4 -1.52 13.84 -1.61
CA ARG A 4 -1.24 14.81 -2.64
C ARG A 4 0.12 14.58 -3.30
N GLN A 5 1.11 14.18 -2.50
CA GLN A 5 2.43 13.87 -3.01
C GLN A 5 2.38 12.69 -3.98
N PHE A 6 1.64 11.63 -3.64
CA PHE A 6 1.47 10.48 -4.52
C PHE A 6 0.74 10.89 -5.80
N ASP A 7 -0.27 11.76 -5.71
CA ASP A 7 -1.01 12.22 -6.88
C ASP A 7 -0.07 12.85 -7.90
N ASN A 8 0.80 13.74 -7.45
CA ASN A 8 1.70 14.44 -8.36
C ASN A 8 2.65 13.50 -9.06
N VAL A 9 3.21 12.53 -8.32
CA VAL A 9 4.18 11.60 -8.88
C VAL A 9 3.51 10.70 -9.91
N PHE A 10 2.38 10.10 -9.57
CA PHE A 10 1.77 9.11 -10.43
C PHE A 10 1.05 9.73 -11.61
N ASP A 11 0.56 10.96 -11.50
CA ASP A 11 -0.01 11.66 -12.64
C ASP A 11 1.03 11.91 -13.72
N ALA A 12 2.28 12.07 -13.33
CA ALA A 12 3.37 12.29 -14.28
C ALA A 12 3.81 10.99 -14.95
N LEU A 13 3.68 9.84 -14.28
CA LEU A 13 4.20 8.57 -14.74
C LEU A 13 3.16 7.68 -15.41
N TYR A 14 1.89 7.83 -15.06
CA TYR A 14 0.83 6.94 -15.51
C TYR A 14 -0.37 7.73 -15.97
N ASP A 15 -1.15 7.14 -16.87
CA ASP A 15 -2.37 7.75 -17.36
C ASP A 15 -3.59 7.23 -16.61
N GLY A 16 -4.55 8.12 -16.36
CA GLY A 16 -5.90 7.78 -15.95
C GLY A 16 -6.00 6.68 -14.90
N GLU A 17 -6.56 5.55 -15.30
CA GLU A 17 -6.83 4.45 -14.37
C GLU A 17 -5.56 3.86 -13.78
N GLN A 18 -4.50 3.81 -14.56
CA GLN A 18 -3.22 3.30 -14.07
C GLN A 18 -2.67 4.18 -12.95
N ALA A 19 -2.78 5.50 -13.11
CA ALA A 19 -2.31 6.43 -12.10
C ALA A 19 -3.10 6.25 -10.80
N ILE A 20 -4.41 6.10 -10.90
CA ILE A 20 -5.26 5.92 -9.73
C ILE A 20 -4.90 4.63 -8.99
N GLU A 21 -4.73 3.55 -9.73
CA GLU A 21 -4.43 2.27 -9.11
C GLU A 21 -3.06 2.26 -8.46
N MET A 22 -2.05 2.79 -9.13
CA MET A 22 -0.70 2.85 -8.57
C MET A 22 -0.65 3.73 -7.33
N LYS A 23 -1.40 4.81 -7.34
CA LYS A 23 -1.52 5.67 -6.17
C LYS A 23 -2.10 4.92 -4.98
N ARG A 24 -3.15 4.12 -5.22
CA ARG A 24 -3.75 3.31 -4.16
C ARG A 24 -2.77 2.30 -3.61
N ARG A 25 -2.04 1.64 -4.50
CA ARG A 25 -1.02 0.68 -4.07
C ARG A 25 0.04 1.36 -3.22
N ALA A 26 0.48 2.55 -3.63
CA ALA A 26 1.49 3.28 -2.89
C ALA A 26 1.00 3.66 -1.49
N GLU A 27 -0.24 4.10 -1.37
CA GLU A 27 -0.79 4.46 -0.07
C GLU A 27 -0.89 3.26 0.86
N LEU A 28 -1.37 2.13 0.34
CA LEU A 28 -1.48 0.93 1.15
C LEU A 28 -0.12 0.37 1.52
N ALA A 29 0.82 0.36 0.58
CA ALA A 29 2.17 -0.10 0.85
C ALA A 29 2.85 0.78 1.90
N SER A 30 2.60 2.08 1.86
CA SER A 30 3.15 3.02 2.85
C SER A 30 2.67 2.67 4.26
N VAL A 31 1.42 2.29 4.42
CA VAL A 31 0.88 1.88 5.71
C VAL A 31 1.61 0.64 6.22
N LEU A 32 1.80 -0.35 5.33
CA LEU A 32 2.49 -1.59 5.71
C LEU A 32 3.95 -1.33 6.06
N GLU A 33 4.61 -0.45 5.32
CA GLU A 33 5.99 -0.08 5.62
C GLU A 33 6.11 0.57 6.99
N ARG A 34 5.18 1.47 7.32
CA ARG A 34 5.17 2.11 8.63
C ARG A 34 4.91 1.11 9.75
N PHE A 35 4.03 0.15 9.50
CA PHE A 35 3.76 -0.91 10.48
C PHE A 35 5.04 -1.69 10.78
N ILE A 36 5.75 -2.11 9.75
CA ILE A 36 6.99 -2.85 9.90
C ILE A 36 8.04 -2.00 10.65
N SER A 37 8.19 -0.75 10.22
CA SER A 37 9.20 0.15 10.78
C SER A 37 8.94 0.47 12.25
N ARG A 38 7.71 0.82 12.58
CA ARG A 38 7.38 1.23 13.94
C ARG A 38 7.48 0.09 14.93
N ARG A 39 7.20 -1.13 14.48
CA ARG A 39 7.33 -2.30 15.34
C ARG A 39 8.71 -2.93 15.27
N LYS A 40 9.60 -2.35 14.46
CA LYS A 40 10.98 -2.81 14.30
C LYS A 40 11.05 -4.29 13.96
N LEU A 41 10.19 -4.71 13.03
CA LEU A 41 10.14 -6.10 12.61
C LEU A 41 11.27 -6.40 11.63
N THR A 42 11.89 -7.57 11.80
CA THR A 42 12.78 -8.10 10.77
C THR A 42 11.95 -8.59 9.61
N GLN A 43 12.59 -8.85 8.46
CA GLN A 43 11.85 -9.35 7.31
C GLN A 43 11.16 -10.70 7.59
N PRO A 44 11.80 -11.67 8.26
CA PRO A 44 11.07 -12.89 8.62
C PRO A 44 9.88 -12.63 9.54
N GLN A 45 10.03 -11.72 10.51
CA GLN A 45 8.93 -11.38 11.39
C GLN A 45 7.80 -10.71 10.63
N ALA A 46 8.13 -9.80 9.73
CA ALA A 46 7.13 -9.12 8.91
C ALA A 46 6.41 -10.10 8.02
N ALA A 47 7.13 -11.05 7.42
CA ALA A 47 6.52 -12.06 6.57
C ALA A 47 5.46 -12.85 7.34
N LYS A 48 5.79 -13.23 8.56
CA LYS A 48 4.86 -13.98 9.40
C LYS A 48 3.63 -13.16 9.75
N ARG A 49 3.84 -11.89 10.14
CA ARG A 49 2.73 -11.01 10.53
C ARG A 49 1.82 -10.69 9.35
N LEU A 50 2.39 -10.54 8.17
CA LEU A 50 1.63 -10.16 6.98
C LEU A 50 1.12 -11.35 6.18
N GLY A 51 1.49 -12.57 6.58
CA GLY A 51 1.01 -13.78 5.92
C GLY A 51 1.57 -13.97 4.53
N VAL A 52 2.78 -13.51 4.28
CA VAL A 52 3.42 -13.64 2.97
C VAL A 52 4.83 -14.17 3.13
N SER A 53 5.47 -14.51 2.00
CA SER A 53 6.84 -14.98 2.02
C SER A 53 7.80 -13.82 2.27
N GLN A 54 9.00 -14.15 2.70
CA GLN A 54 10.04 -13.14 2.93
C GLN A 54 10.41 -12.39 1.65
N PRO A 55 10.54 -13.06 0.47
CA PRO A 55 10.76 -12.31 -0.77
C PRO A 55 9.66 -11.31 -1.07
N ARG A 56 8.41 -11.58 -0.69
CA ARG A 56 7.32 -10.63 -0.87
C ARG A 56 7.50 -9.40 0.01
N VAL A 57 7.95 -9.61 1.26
CA VAL A 57 8.28 -8.49 2.13
C VAL A 57 9.39 -7.65 1.51
N ASN A 58 10.39 -8.29 0.94
CA ASN A 58 11.48 -7.58 0.28
C ASN A 58 10.96 -6.75 -0.89
N ASP A 59 10.06 -7.31 -1.72
CA ASP A 59 9.45 -6.58 -2.82
C ASP A 59 8.70 -5.34 -2.31
N LEU A 60 7.96 -5.51 -1.22
CA LEU A 60 7.21 -4.41 -0.63
C LEU A 60 8.15 -3.28 -0.17
N LEU A 61 9.20 -3.64 0.55
CA LEU A 61 10.13 -2.66 1.11
C LEU A 61 10.97 -1.97 0.03
N ARG A 62 11.13 -2.61 -1.12
CA ARG A 62 11.82 -2.01 -2.25
C ARG A 62 10.90 -1.20 -3.14
N GLY A 63 9.64 -1.10 -2.79
CA GLY A 63 8.68 -0.30 -3.55
C GLY A 63 8.27 -0.89 -4.87
N ARG A 64 8.35 -2.22 -5.02
CA ARG A 64 7.98 -2.88 -6.26
C ARG A 64 6.47 -3.06 -6.32
N LEU A 65 5.76 -1.93 -6.43
CA LEU A 65 4.31 -1.89 -6.28
C LEU A 65 3.58 -2.66 -7.38
N HIS A 66 4.19 -2.76 -8.55
CA HIS A 66 3.59 -3.49 -9.67
C HIS A 66 3.43 -4.99 -9.39
N ARG A 67 4.09 -5.49 -8.36
CA ARG A 67 3.99 -6.90 -7.97
C ARG A 67 2.89 -7.18 -6.98
N PHE A 68 2.13 -6.14 -6.60
CA PHE A 68 1.05 -6.27 -5.63
C PHE A 68 -0.23 -5.71 -6.21
N SER A 69 -1.32 -6.44 -6.05
CA SER A 69 -2.64 -5.86 -6.31
C SER A 69 -3.10 -5.13 -5.04
N VAL A 70 -4.10 -4.27 -5.21
CA VAL A 70 -4.73 -3.62 -4.05
C VAL A 70 -5.29 -4.69 -3.11
N ASP A 71 -5.93 -5.72 -3.66
CA ASP A 71 -6.49 -6.79 -2.84
C ASP A 71 -5.42 -7.53 -2.05
N ALA A 72 -4.25 -7.76 -2.67
CA ALA A 72 -3.16 -8.44 -1.98
C ALA A 72 -2.65 -7.61 -0.81
N LEU A 73 -2.54 -6.29 -1.01
CA LEU A 73 -2.08 -5.41 0.06
C LEU A 73 -3.09 -5.36 1.21
N LEU A 74 -4.39 -5.33 0.88
CA LEU A 74 -5.43 -5.36 1.90
C LEU A 74 -5.41 -6.69 2.66
N ALA A 75 -5.17 -7.80 1.97
CA ALA A 75 -5.07 -9.10 2.64
C ALA A 75 -3.90 -9.14 3.63
N MET A 76 -2.79 -8.52 3.27
CA MET A 76 -1.65 -8.42 4.18
C MET A 76 -2.01 -7.62 5.44
N MET A 77 -2.80 -6.58 5.28
CA MET A 77 -3.28 -5.82 6.43
C MET A 77 -4.20 -6.64 7.31
N ASP A 78 -5.09 -7.42 6.69
CA ASP A 78 -5.98 -8.29 7.45
C ASP A 78 -5.18 -9.28 8.31
N HIS A 79 -4.14 -9.88 7.74
CA HIS A 79 -3.29 -10.80 8.48
C HIS A 79 -2.62 -10.15 9.68
N ALA A 80 -2.24 -8.90 9.54
CA ALA A 80 -1.59 -8.16 10.62
C ALA A 80 -2.60 -7.51 11.58
N GLU A 81 -3.88 -7.76 11.36
CA GLU A 81 -4.95 -7.17 12.16
C GLU A 81 -4.97 -5.66 12.11
N ILE A 82 -4.55 -5.11 10.97
CA ILE A 82 -4.66 -3.69 10.70
C ILE A 82 -6.04 -3.43 10.13
N GLN A 83 -6.82 -2.63 10.83
CA GLN A 83 -8.16 -2.28 10.37
C GLN A 83 -8.11 -1.20 9.31
N VAL A 84 -8.84 -1.41 8.22
CA VAL A 84 -8.93 -0.44 7.13
C VAL A 84 -10.37 0.04 7.04
N GLU A 85 -10.52 1.36 7.03
CA GLU A 85 -11.83 1.98 6.88
C GLU A 85 -11.82 2.84 5.64
N PHE A 86 -12.95 2.86 4.94
CA PHE A 86 -13.07 3.66 3.73
C PHE A 86 -13.88 4.91 4.01
N LYS A 87 -13.36 6.04 3.54
CA LYS A 87 -14.07 7.31 3.61
C LYS A 87 -14.47 7.68 2.20
N VAL A 88 -15.76 7.83 1.98
CA VAL A 88 -16.30 8.08 0.65
C VAL A 88 -16.82 9.51 0.57
N ARG A 89 -16.49 10.18 -0.52
CA ARG A 89 -17.01 11.52 -0.81
C ARG A 89 -17.67 11.51 -2.16
N PHE A 90 -18.82 12.17 -2.22
CA PHE A 90 -19.53 12.34 -3.48
C PHE A 90 -19.14 13.67 -4.11
N PRO A 91 -19.15 13.74 -5.45
CA PRO A 91 -18.85 15.01 -6.10
C PRO A 91 -19.93 16.03 -5.75
N LYS A 92 -19.52 17.30 -5.67
CA LYS A 92 -20.43 18.36 -5.22
C LYS A 92 -21.55 18.62 -6.19
N ALA A 93 -21.23 18.72 -7.44
CA ALA A 93 -22.17 19.17 -8.44
C ALA A 93 -22.49 18.05 -9.41
N ALA A 94 -22.80 16.90 -8.94
CA ALA A 94 -23.08 15.78 -9.82
C ALA A 94 -24.52 15.77 -10.33
#